data_58f7ecaa1f079e68ce4d3e922fc464ad
#
_entry.id   58f7ecaa1f079e68ce4d3e922fc464ad
#
_cell.length_a   1.000
_cell.length_b   1.000
_cell.length_c   1.000
_cell.angle_alpha   90.00
_cell.angle_beta   90.00
_cell.angle_gamma   90.00
#
_symmetry.space_group_name_H-M   'P 1'
#
loop_
_entity.id
_entity.type
_entity.pdbx_description
1 polymer ?
#
loop_
_entity_poly.entity_id
_entity_poly.type
_entity_poly.pdbx_seq_one_letter_code
_entity_poly.pdbx_strand_id
1 'polypeptide(L)'
;KMKIAVITGEESGDKLAASAIKELKLQYKENIYLFGIGGNALKKQGIDNLFDISEINVMGLIEVLPKVLKINTIINKTVDKIIEMKPDIVFTVDSPDFTLRVARRIKSKKRELKIVHYVAPSVWAWRPGRIKTVKKSVDHLLTILPFEKKIFDSHNIKTTFVGHPITEVDLSEYKSDTINKPESSQKE
;
A
#
# COMPACT_ATOMS: atom_id res chain seq x y z
N LYS A 1 -10.21 13.18 14.13
CA LYS A 1 -9.56 11.88 13.89
C LYS A 1 -9.50 11.63 12.40
N MET A 2 -8.27 11.53 11.84
CA MET A 2 -8.06 11.26 10.41
C MET A 2 -8.50 9.84 10.08
N LYS A 3 -9.30 9.67 9.04
CA LYS A 3 -9.74 8.36 8.54
C LYS A 3 -8.91 7.94 7.34
N ILE A 4 -8.25 6.81 7.40
CA ILE A 4 -7.43 6.28 6.30
C ILE A 4 -7.97 4.90 5.91
N ALA A 5 -8.38 4.76 4.65
CA ALA A 5 -8.68 3.47 4.06
C ALA A 5 -7.38 2.87 3.51
N VAL A 6 -6.97 1.71 4.01
CA VAL A 6 -5.75 1.01 3.58
C VAL A 6 -6.12 -0.24 2.81
N ILE A 7 -5.59 -0.40 1.60
CA ILE A 7 -5.87 -1.55 0.74
C ILE A 7 -4.56 -2.23 0.36
N THR A 8 -4.44 -3.49 0.75
CA THR A 8 -3.34 -4.39 0.40
C THR A 8 -3.89 -5.65 -0.25
N GLY A 9 -3.10 -6.33 -1.06
CA GLY A 9 -3.51 -7.56 -1.73
C GLY A 9 -2.69 -8.79 -1.31
N GLU A 10 -1.50 -8.57 -0.76
CA GLU A 10 -0.54 -9.62 -0.43
C GLU A 10 0.19 -9.33 0.89
N GLU A 11 0.86 -10.36 1.44
CA GLU A 11 1.59 -10.25 2.71
C GLU A 11 2.71 -9.20 2.66
N SER A 12 3.42 -9.10 1.55
CA SER A 12 4.47 -8.09 1.35
C SER A 12 3.94 -6.67 1.45
N GLY A 13 2.80 -6.41 0.81
CA GLY A 13 2.11 -5.11 0.89
C GLY A 13 1.58 -4.81 2.29
N ASP A 14 1.08 -5.82 3.00
CA ASP A 14 0.61 -5.69 4.38
C ASP A 14 1.74 -5.22 5.32
N LYS A 15 2.91 -5.83 5.23
CA LYS A 15 4.09 -5.44 6.03
C LYS A 15 4.56 -4.02 5.73
N LEU A 16 4.62 -3.66 4.44
CA LEU A 16 4.99 -2.30 4.01
C LEU A 16 3.99 -1.25 4.48
N ALA A 17 2.70 -1.54 4.31
CA ALA A 17 1.63 -0.66 4.78
C ALA A 17 1.69 -0.47 6.30
N ALA A 18 1.86 -1.54 7.06
CA ALA A 18 1.95 -1.48 8.51
C ALA A 18 3.13 -0.63 8.99
N SER A 19 4.29 -0.73 8.33
CA SER A 19 5.46 0.10 8.61
C SER A 19 5.17 1.58 8.35
N ALA A 20 4.58 1.93 7.22
CA ALA A 20 4.19 3.30 6.89
C ALA A 20 3.15 3.87 7.89
N ILE A 21 2.16 3.07 8.25
CA ILE A 21 1.13 3.47 9.24
C ILE A 21 1.73 3.70 10.63
N LYS A 22 2.69 2.88 11.03
CA LYS A 22 3.41 3.08 12.30
C LYS A 22 4.08 4.45 12.35
N GLU A 23 4.78 4.84 11.29
CA GLU A 23 5.40 6.16 11.18
C GLU A 23 4.36 7.30 11.20
N LEU A 24 3.27 7.16 10.47
CA LEU A 24 2.18 8.13 10.48
C LEU A 24 1.57 8.30 11.87
N LYS A 25 1.37 7.23 12.62
CA LYS A 25 0.85 7.30 14.00
C LYS A 25 1.78 8.04 14.94
N LEU A 26 3.09 7.87 14.79
CA LEU A 26 4.08 8.62 15.56
C LEU A 26 3.99 10.13 15.29
N GLN A 27 3.82 10.52 14.01
CA GLN A 27 3.71 11.91 13.62
C GLN A 27 2.38 12.56 14.06
N TYR A 28 1.27 11.83 13.95
CA TYR A 28 -0.08 12.33 14.24
C TYR A 28 -0.61 11.94 15.62
N LYS A 29 0.27 11.47 16.51
CA LYS A 29 -0.05 11.11 17.91
C LYS A 29 -1.27 10.17 18.00
N GLU A 30 -1.26 9.13 17.20
CA GLU A 30 -2.31 8.09 17.14
C GLU A 30 -3.74 8.58 16.85
N ASN A 31 -3.92 9.82 16.43
CA ASN A 31 -5.24 10.35 16.07
C ASN A 31 -5.71 9.90 14.67
N ILE A 32 -5.47 8.61 14.36
CA ILE A 32 -5.80 7.98 13.09
C ILE A 32 -6.79 6.86 13.33
N TYR A 33 -7.81 6.76 12.47
CA TYR A 33 -8.70 5.61 12.35
C TYR A 33 -8.39 4.87 11.04
N LEU A 34 -8.08 3.58 11.14
CA LEU A 34 -7.71 2.73 10.02
C LEU A 34 -8.82 1.73 9.72
N PHE A 35 -9.18 1.61 8.46
CA PHE A 35 -10.05 0.56 7.98
C PHE A 35 -9.64 0.15 6.56
N GLY A 36 -10.08 -1.02 6.10
CA GLY A 36 -9.79 -1.46 4.75
C GLY A 36 -9.55 -2.95 4.63
N ILE A 37 -8.54 -3.32 3.85
CA ILE A 37 -8.13 -4.70 3.62
C ILE A 37 -6.67 -4.84 4.01
N GLY A 38 -6.39 -5.57 5.08
CA GLY A 38 -5.06 -5.83 5.57
C GLY A 38 -4.90 -7.20 6.20
N GLY A 39 -3.66 -7.64 6.29
CA GLY A 39 -3.27 -8.87 6.94
C GLY A 39 -2.88 -8.69 8.41
N ASN A 40 -2.06 -9.62 8.91
CA ASN A 40 -1.67 -9.67 10.31
C ASN A 40 -0.84 -8.45 10.76
N ALA A 41 0.00 -7.89 9.89
CA ALA A 41 0.81 -6.73 10.23
C ALA A 41 -0.05 -5.48 10.44
N LEU A 42 -1.03 -5.22 9.57
CA LEU A 42 -1.98 -4.13 9.74
C LEU A 42 -2.97 -4.36 10.89
N LYS A 43 -3.33 -5.61 11.19
CA LYS A 43 -4.13 -5.94 12.38
C LYS A 43 -3.43 -5.49 13.67
N LYS A 44 -2.12 -5.68 13.77
CA LYS A 44 -1.30 -5.17 14.89
C LYS A 44 -1.29 -3.64 14.96
N GLN A 45 -1.55 -2.96 13.84
CA GLN A 45 -1.71 -1.51 13.78
C GLN A 45 -3.17 -1.06 14.04
N GLY A 46 -4.08 -1.99 14.31
CA GLY A 46 -5.46 -1.67 14.64
C GLY A 46 -6.34 -1.34 13.43
N ILE A 47 -6.13 -2.00 12.30
CA ILE A 47 -7.04 -1.87 11.16
C ILE A 47 -8.35 -2.60 11.41
N ASP A 48 -9.46 -1.93 11.09
CA ASP A 48 -10.78 -2.55 11.00
C ASP A 48 -10.95 -3.09 9.57
N ASN A 49 -10.92 -4.42 9.42
CA ASN A 49 -11.09 -5.04 8.11
C ASN A 49 -12.54 -4.92 7.62
N LEU A 50 -12.70 -4.54 6.35
CA LEU A 50 -14.01 -4.42 5.69
C LEU A 50 -14.70 -5.77 5.50
N PHE A 51 -13.90 -6.83 5.44
CA PHE A 51 -14.38 -8.21 5.27
C PHE A 51 -13.68 -9.14 6.24
N ASP A 52 -14.45 -10.04 6.82
CA ASP A 52 -13.88 -11.21 7.48
C ASP A 52 -13.58 -12.30 6.42
N ILE A 53 -12.52 -13.10 6.63
CA ILE A 53 -12.20 -14.24 5.74
C ILE A 53 -13.39 -15.19 5.67
N SER A 54 -14.13 -15.34 6.76
CA SER A 54 -15.38 -16.11 6.83
C SER A 54 -16.46 -15.53 5.91
N GLU A 55 -16.62 -14.22 5.81
CA GLU A 55 -17.60 -13.58 4.92
C GLU A 55 -17.30 -13.84 3.44
N ILE A 56 -16.02 -13.84 3.07
CA ILE A 56 -15.58 -14.16 1.71
C ILE A 56 -15.89 -15.62 1.37
N ASN A 57 -15.76 -16.53 2.34
CA ASN A 57 -16.04 -17.96 2.17
C ASN A 57 -17.55 -18.25 2.18
N VAL A 58 -18.34 -17.61 3.04
CA VAL A 58 -19.79 -17.82 3.19
C VAL A 58 -20.59 -17.27 2.01
N MET A 59 -20.10 -16.26 1.29
CA MET A 59 -20.78 -15.76 0.10
C MET A 59 -20.83 -16.75 -1.05
N GLY A 60 -20.28 -17.98 -0.91
CA GLY A 60 -20.34 -19.05 -1.91
C GLY A 60 -19.70 -18.67 -3.27
N LEU A 61 -19.12 -17.49 -3.34
CA LEU A 61 -18.55 -16.92 -4.57
C LEU A 61 -17.27 -17.64 -4.99
N ILE A 62 -16.66 -18.39 -4.07
CA ILE A 62 -15.35 -19.02 -4.31
C ILE A 62 -15.48 -20.26 -5.18
N GLU A 63 -16.59 -20.98 -5.10
CA GLU A 63 -16.74 -22.28 -5.76
C GLU A 63 -17.50 -22.25 -7.10
N VAL A 64 -18.39 -21.29 -7.28
CA VAL A 64 -19.34 -21.31 -8.40
C VAL A 64 -19.05 -20.30 -9.53
N LEU A 65 -18.36 -19.19 -9.23
CA LEU A 65 -18.10 -18.14 -10.23
C LEU A 65 -16.68 -18.21 -10.83
N PRO A 66 -16.49 -17.86 -12.11
CA PRO A 66 -15.17 -17.67 -12.69
C PRO A 66 -14.32 -16.69 -11.86
N LYS A 67 -13.01 -16.95 -11.75
CA LYS A 67 -12.06 -16.16 -10.94
C LYS A 67 -12.16 -14.64 -11.19
N VAL A 68 -12.37 -14.24 -12.44
CA VAL A 68 -12.50 -12.82 -12.84
C VAL A 68 -13.74 -12.17 -12.24
N LEU A 69 -14.87 -12.88 -12.21
CA LEU A 69 -16.13 -12.37 -11.64
C LEU A 69 -16.04 -12.24 -10.11
N LYS A 70 -15.35 -13.17 -9.46
CA LYS A 70 -15.10 -13.12 -8.01
C LYS A 70 -14.30 -11.88 -7.64
N ILE A 71 -13.19 -11.63 -8.34
CA ILE A 71 -12.34 -10.46 -8.12
C ILE A 71 -13.12 -9.17 -8.35
N ASN A 72 -13.90 -9.09 -9.43
CA ASN A 72 -14.71 -7.91 -9.72
C ASN A 72 -15.77 -7.64 -8.65
N THR A 73 -16.39 -8.68 -8.11
CA THR A 73 -17.36 -8.55 -7.01
C THR A 73 -16.70 -8.02 -5.75
N ILE A 74 -15.54 -8.55 -5.38
CA ILE A 74 -14.77 -8.08 -4.22
C ILE A 74 -14.35 -6.61 -4.41
N ILE A 75 -13.87 -6.26 -5.60
CA ILE A 75 -13.49 -4.87 -5.91
C ILE A 75 -14.68 -3.94 -5.76
N ASN A 76 -15.83 -4.27 -6.33
CA ASN A 76 -17.04 -3.43 -6.24
C ASN A 76 -17.49 -3.24 -4.80
N LYS A 77 -17.57 -4.31 -4.01
CA LYS A 77 -17.94 -4.23 -2.59
C LYS A 77 -16.94 -3.41 -1.78
N THR A 78 -15.65 -3.57 -2.05
CA THR A 78 -14.58 -2.78 -1.41
C THR A 78 -14.78 -1.30 -1.71
N VAL A 79 -14.97 -0.94 -2.96
CA VAL A 79 -15.19 0.45 -3.40
C VAL A 79 -16.41 1.06 -2.74
N ASP A 80 -17.54 0.34 -2.73
CA ASP A 80 -18.78 0.84 -2.14
C ASP A 80 -18.64 1.08 -0.63
N LYS A 81 -18.03 0.16 0.10
CA LYS A 81 -17.76 0.32 1.55
C LYS A 81 -16.80 1.48 1.84
N ILE A 82 -15.75 1.65 1.03
CA ILE A 82 -14.82 2.77 1.21
C ILE A 82 -15.54 4.10 1.03
N ILE A 83 -16.36 4.22 -0.02
CA ILE A 83 -17.09 5.46 -0.30
C ILE A 83 -18.10 5.76 0.81
N GLU A 84 -18.80 4.74 1.30
CA GLU A 84 -19.76 4.87 2.41
C GLU A 84 -19.11 5.36 3.70
N MET A 85 -17.92 4.85 4.02
CA MET A 85 -17.17 5.21 5.23
C MET A 85 -16.49 6.57 5.16
N LYS A 86 -16.42 7.19 4.00
CA LYS A 86 -15.89 8.56 3.77
C LYS A 86 -14.51 8.78 4.39
N PRO A 87 -13.46 8.10 3.91
CA PRO A 87 -12.10 8.35 4.38
C PRO A 87 -11.59 9.73 3.92
N ASP A 88 -10.64 10.27 4.65
CA ASP A 88 -9.88 11.45 4.23
C ASP A 88 -8.87 11.11 3.14
N ILE A 89 -8.27 9.92 3.23
CA ILE A 89 -7.28 9.40 2.27
C ILE A 89 -7.52 7.90 2.05
N VAL A 90 -7.33 7.45 0.82
CA VAL A 90 -7.19 6.04 0.46
C VAL A 90 -5.71 5.75 0.21
N PHE A 91 -5.17 4.80 0.95
CA PHE A 91 -3.78 4.35 0.86
C PHE A 91 -3.72 2.93 0.31
N THR A 92 -3.30 2.78 -0.93
CA THR A 92 -3.13 1.49 -1.60
C THR A 92 -1.67 1.11 -1.63
N VAL A 93 -1.36 -0.16 -1.38
CA VAL A 93 0.03 -0.64 -1.26
C VAL A 93 0.21 -1.90 -2.09
N ASP A 94 1.21 -1.87 -2.98
CA ASP A 94 1.59 -3.01 -3.82
C ASP A 94 0.41 -3.64 -4.61
N SER A 95 0.55 -4.87 -5.07
CA SER A 95 -0.51 -5.64 -5.77
C SER A 95 -1.31 -4.81 -6.79
N PRO A 96 -0.65 -4.19 -7.78
CA PRO A 96 -1.26 -3.17 -8.63
C PRO A 96 -2.45 -3.69 -9.45
N ASP A 97 -2.49 -4.97 -9.79
CA ASP A 97 -3.62 -5.56 -10.50
C ASP A 97 -4.92 -5.52 -9.68
N PHE A 98 -4.84 -5.57 -8.38
CA PHE A 98 -5.98 -5.43 -7.48
C PHE A 98 -6.17 -3.99 -6.99
N THR A 99 -5.12 -3.42 -6.37
CA THR A 99 -5.22 -2.12 -5.69
C THR A 99 -5.49 -0.96 -6.64
N LEU A 100 -4.91 -0.95 -7.84
CA LEU A 100 -5.16 0.09 -8.84
C LEU A 100 -6.54 -0.05 -9.51
N ARG A 101 -7.11 -1.24 -9.57
CA ARG A 101 -8.51 -1.41 -10.00
C ARG A 101 -9.48 -0.82 -8.98
N VAL A 102 -9.23 -1.04 -7.69
CA VAL A 102 -9.98 -0.40 -6.60
C VAL A 102 -9.86 1.12 -6.71
N ALA A 103 -8.64 1.63 -6.81
CA ALA A 103 -8.35 3.06 -6.92
C ALA A 103 -9.06 3.70 -8.12
N ARG A 104 -8.98 3.09 -9.29
CA ARG A 104 -9.63 3.59 -10.51
C ARG A 104 -11.14 3.67 -10.37
N ARG A 105 -11.77 2.66 -9.76
CA ARG A 105 -13.23 2.66 -9.54
C ARG A 105 -13.65 3.69 -8.50
N ILE A 106 -12.86 3.89 -7.46
CA ILE A 106 -13.09 4.99 -6.51
C ILE A 106 -13.04 6.32 -7.26
N LYS A 107 -12.01 6.55 -8.07
CA LYS A 107 -11.87 7.79 -8.87
C LYS A 107 -13.02 8.01 -9.85
N SER A 108 -13.59 6.96 -10.40
CA SER A 108 -14.75 7.08 -11.29
C SER A 108 -16.04 7.50 -10.58
N LYS A 109 -16.19 7.15 -9.30
CA LYS A 109 -17.36 7.45 -8.46
C LYS A 109 -17.17 8.70 -7.58
N LYS A 110 -15.95 8.92 -7.09
CA LYS A 110 -15.57 10.00 -6.16
C LYS A 110 -14.20 10.59 -6.55
N ARG A 111 -14.21 11.44 -7.56
CA ARG A 111 -12.99 12.01 -8.14
C ARG A 111 -12.18 12.85 -7.15
N GLU A 112 -12.85 13.48 -6.19
CA GLU A 112 -12.24 14.33 -5.16
C GLU A 112 -11.51 13.55 -4.09
N LEU A 113 -11.81 12.26 -3.89
CA LEU A 113 -11.17 11.42 -2.87
C LEU A 113 -9.70 11.18 -3.22
N LYS A 114 -8.81 11.57 -2.33
CA LYS A 114 -7.36 11.45 -2.55
C LYS A 114 -6.87 10.02 -2.38
N ILE A 115 -6.12 9.55 -3.36
CA ILE A 115 -5.53 8.21 -3.38
C ILE A 115 -4.02 8.31 -3.47
N VAL A 116 -3.33 7.72 -2.50
CA VAL A 116 -1.88 7.58 -2.44
C VAL A 116 -1.54 6.10 -2.64
N HIS A 117 -0.69 5.80 -3.60
CA HIS A 117 -0.22 4.43 -3.87
C HIS A 117 1.25 4.29 -3.53
N TYR A 118 1.57 3.28 -2.74
CA TYR A 118 2.92 2.92 -2.34
C TYR A 118 3.39 1.64 -3.03
N VAL A 119 4.63 1.61 -3.47
CA VAL A 119 5.24 0.62 -4.36
C VAL A 119 4.70 0.75 -5.78
N ALA A 120 5.27 1.68 -6.53
CA ALA A 120 4.90 1.93 -7.91
C ALA A 120 5.01 0.66 -8.77
N PRO A 121 4.04 0.40 -9.66
CA PRO A 121 4.12 -0.74 -10.56
C PRO A 121 5.26 -0.57 -11.55
N SER A 122 5.98 -1.65 -11.85
CA SER A 122 7.11 -1.68 -12.79
C SER A 122 6.70 -1.54 -14.26
N VAL A 123 5.67 -0.74 -14.53
CA VAL A 123 5.12 -0.53 -15.88
C VAL A 123 6.11 0.13 -16.85
N TRP A 124 7.07 0.88 -16.30
CA TRP A 124 8.15 1.50 -17.06
C TRP A 124 9.06 0.46 -17.75
N ALA A 125 9.21 -0.75 -17.17
CA ALA A 125 10.05 -1.82 -17.73
C ALA A 125 9.32 -2.66 -18.78
N TRP A 126 8.01 -2.90 -18.59
CA TRP A 126 7.29 -3.92 -19.36
C TRP A 126 6.10 -3.40 -20.14
N ARG A 127 5.43 -2.34 -19.71
CA ARG A 127 4.19 -1.84 -20.29
C ARG A 127 4.04 -0.32 -20.16
N PRO A 128 4.75 0.48 -20.96
CA PRO A 128 4.68 1.95 -20.88
C PRO A 128 3.26 2.53 -21.01
N GLY A 129 2.38 1.89 -21.78
CA GLY A 129 0.98 2.31 -21.94
C GLY A 129 0.16 2.27 -20.63
N ARG A 130 0.57 1.47 -19.64
CA ARG A 130 -0.09 1.43 -18.33
C ARG A 130 0.19 2.65 -17.46
N ILE A 131 1.20 3.46 -17.77
CA ILE A 131 1.46 4.71 -17.05
C ILE A 131 0.24 5.63 -17.08
N LYS A 132 -0.48 5.68 -18.22
CA LYS A 132 -1.73 6.43 -18.33
C LYS A 132 -2.81 5.91 -17.36
N THR A 133 -2.87 4.60 -17.16
CA THR A 133 -3.81 3.99 -16.21
C THR A 133 -3.44 4.36 -14.78
N VAL A 134 -2.17 4.34 -14.42
CA VAL A 134 -1.68 4.79 -13.12
C VAL A 134 -2.08 6.24 -12.87
N LYS A 135 -1.85 7.13 -13.84
CA LYS A 135 -2.21 8.54 -13.75
C LYS A 135 -3.70 8.78 -13.47
N LYS A 136 -4.58 7.94 -14.05
CA LYS A 136 -6.03 8.02 -13.83
C LYS A 136 -6.50 7.42 -12.51
N SER A 137 -5.65 6.60 -11.87
CA SER A 137 -6.02 5.83 -10.69
C SER A 137 -5.60 6.49 -9.39
N VAL A 138 -4.48 7.23 -9.38
CA VAL A 138 -3.87 7.75 -8.16
C VAL A 138 -3.55 9.24 -8.26
N ASP A 139 -3.53 9.90 -7.11
CA ASP A 139 -3.14 11.31 -7.01
C ASP A 139 -1.65 11.47 -6.66
N HIS A 140 -1.07 10.49 -5.96
CA HIS A 140 0.31 10.52 -5.53
C HIS A 140 0.91 9.11 -5.49
N LEU A 141 2.09 8.95 -6.08
CA LEU A 141 2.89 7.72 -6.00
C LEU A 141 4.01 7.88 -4.97
N LEU A 142 4.21 6.85 -4.17
CA LEU A 142 5.39 6.68 -3.33
C LEU A 142 6.23 5.55 -3.92
N THR A 143 7.47 5.84 -4.31
CA THR A 143 8.34 4.88 -4.99
C THR A 143 9.44 4.36 -4.06
N ILE A 144 9.87 3.14 -4.30
CA ILE A 144 10.94 2.46 -3.55
C ILE A 144 12.30 2.54 -4.23
N LEU A 145 12.33 2.85 -5.53
CA LEU A 145 13.56 2.99 -6.31
C LEU A 145 13.75 4.45 -6.73
N PRO A 146 14.98 5.00 -6.57
CA PRO A 146 15.21 6.43 -6.81
C PRO A 146 14.88 6.91 -8.23
N PHE A 147 15.17 6.09 -9.25
CA PHE A 147 14.96 6.46 -10.65
C PHE A 147 13.48 6.46 -11.08
N GLU A 148 12.60 5.76 -10.36
CA GLU A 148 11.17 5.71 -10.67
C GLU A 148 10.51 7.08 -10.57
N LYS A 149 10.92 7.89 -9.58
CA LYS A 149 10.40 9.25 -9.43
C LYS A 149 10.53 10.06 -10.71
N LYS A 150 11.69 10.03 -11.35
CA LYS A 150 11.95 10.76 -12.60
C LYS A 150 11.05 10.28 -13.74
N ILE A 151 10.82 8.97 -13.84
CA ILE A 151 9.97 8.38 -14.86
C ILE A 151 8.53 8.84 -14.69
N PHE A 152 7.96 8.74 -13.49
CA PHE A 152 6.57 9.12 -13.25
C PHE A 152 6.34 10.63 -13.27
N ASP A 153 7.28 11.42 -12.76
CA ASP A 153 7.21 12.89 -12.86
C ASP A 153 7.19 13.36 -14.33
N SER A 154 7.92 12.69 -15.23
CA SER A 154 7.91 13.00 -16.66
C SER A 154 6.56 12.78 -17.35
N HIS A 155 5.68 11.98 -16.73
CA HIS A 155 4.30 11.74 -17.16
C HIS A 155 3.27 12.55 -16.37
N ASN A 156 3.72 13.56 -15.62
CA ASN A 156 2.87 14.40 -14.78
C ASN A 156 2.10 13.62 -13.70
N ILE A 157 2.75 12.63 -13.11
CA ILE A 157 2.25 11.89 -11.94
C ILE A 157 3.07 12.37 -10.74
N LYS A 158 2.41 12.99 -9.76
CA LYS A 158 3.05 13.42 -8.52
C LYS A 158 3.68 12.22 -7.81
N THR A 159 4.99 12.26 -7.62
CA THR A 159 5.77 11.13 -7.13
C THR A 159 6.77 11.56 -6.07
N THR A 160 6.90 10.75 -5.02
CA THR A 160 7.91 10.94 -3.97
C THR A 160 8.70 9.64 -3.80
N PHE A 161 10.01 9.73 -3.81
CA PHE A 161 10.87 8.60 -3.44
C PHE A 161 10.93 8.49 -1.92
N VAL A 162 10.55 7.32 -1.40
CA VAL A 162 10.52 7.04 0.05
C VAL A 162 11.43 5.88 0.46
N GLY A 163 11.90 5.08 -0.50
CA GLY A 163 12.71 3.90 -0.24
C GLY A 163 11.94 2.69 0.26
N HIS A 164 12.68 1.62 0.55
CA HIS A 164 12.13 0.36 1.04
C HIS A 164 12.48 0.18 2.52
N PRO A 165 11.53 -0.06 3.45
CA PRO A 165 11.79 -0.17 4.88
C PRO A 165 12.76 -1.28 5.27
N ILE A 166 12.82 -2.38 4.50
CA ILE A 166 13.72 -3.51 4.74
C ILE A 166 15.21 -3.09 4.70
N THR A 167 15.57 -2.15 3.83
CA THR A 167 16.96 -1.65 3.73
C THR A 167 17.40 -0.90 4.99
N GLU A 168 16.50 -0.23 5.66
CA GLU A 168 16.78 0.48 6.90
C GLU A 168 16.96 -0.48 8.09
N VAL A 169 16.14 -1.52 8.18
CA VAL A 169 16.23 -2.55 9.21
C VAL A 169 17.54 -3.34 9.08
N ASP A 170 17.89 -3.78 7.88
CA ASP A 170 19.13 -4.52 7.61
C ASP A 170 20.38 -3.67 7.88
N LEU A 171 20.35 -2.39 7.55
CA LEU A 171 21.45 -1.47 7.83
C LEU A 171 21.62 -1.15 9.31
N SER A 172 20.54 -1.15 10.10
CA SER A 172 20.63 -0.93 11.55
C SER A 172 21.24 -2.13 12.28
N GLU A 173 20.91 -3.36 11.89
CA GLU A 173 21.54 -4.58 12.39
C GLU A 173 23.02 -4.65 12.02
N TYR A 174 23.38 -4.27 10.81
CA TYR A 174 24.76 -4.24 10.35
C TYR A 174 25.62 -3.18 11.07
N LYS A 175 25.04 -2.04 11.45
CA LYS A 175 25.72 -0.99 12.21
C LYS A 175 26.00 -1.40 13.66
N SER A 176 25.15 -2.20 14.29
CA SER A 176 25.35 -2.66 15.66
C SER A 176 26.49 -3.67 15.79
N ASP A 177 26.72 -4.51 14.81
CA ASP A 177 27.81 -5.50 14.81
C ASP A 177 29.19 -4.87 14.55
N THR A 178 29.26 -3.72 13.89
CA THR A 178 30.53 -3.02 13.61
C THR A 178 31.05 -2.23 14.81
N ILE A 179 30.16 -1.89 15.74
CA ILE A 179 30.53 -1.10 16.96
C ILE A 179 31.09 -1.99 18.07
N ASN A 180 30.85 -3.31 18.00
CA ASN A 180 31.24 -4.26 19.06
C ASN A 180 32.42 -5.17 18.70
N LYS A 181 33.24 -4.86 17.70
CA LYS A 181 34.54 -5.52 17.55
C LYS A 181 35.55 -4.83 18.45
N PRO A 182 36.03 -5.47 19.51
CA PRO A 182 37.15 -4.92 20.26
C PRO A 182 38.38 -4.86 19.34
N GLU A 183 39.04 -3.72 19.32
CA GLU A 183 40.37 -3.60 18.72
C GLU A 183 41.24 -4.69 19.34
N SER A 184 41.51 -5.74 18.57
CA SER A 184 42.55 -6.68 18.95
C SER A 184 43.88 -5.95 18.85
N SER A 185 44.38 -5.60 20.00
CA SER A 185 45.74 -5.16 20.26
C SER A 185 46.73 -5.92 19.38
N GLN A 186 47.30 -5.23 18.41
CA GLN A 186 48.62 -5.59 17.95
C GLN A 186 49.61 -5.25 19.07
N LYS A 187 50.14 -6.24 19.72
CA LYS A 187 51.42 -6.21 20.42
C LYS A 187 52.33 -7.24 19.82
N GLU A 188 53.44 -6.69 19.33
CA GLU A 188 54.76 -7.31 19.12
C GLU A 188 54.85 -8.49 18.15
#